data_91fe48ee6d970d82bbf974a9aa2b0b2c
#
_entry.id   91fe48ee6d970d82bbf974a9aa2b0b2c
#
_cell.length_a   1.000
_cell.length_b   1.000
_cell.length_c   1.000
_cell.angle_alpha   90.00
_cell.angle_beta   90.00
_cell.angle_gamma   90.00
#
_symmetry.space_group_name_H-M   'P 1'
#
loop_
_entity.id
_entity.type
_entity.pdbx_description
1 polymer ?
#
loop_
_entity_poly.entity_id
_entity_poly.type
_entity_poly.pdbx_seq_one_letter_code
_entity_poly.pdbx_strand_id
1 'polypeptide(L)'
;MEVLEFFENCGLTADDARDNYNSALRWAAKNGHLKVLRFLKDEFELTADDARTNNNEALRNAYRNGHIKVVEFFEKEWGLTLP
;
A
#
# COMPACT_ATOMS: atom_id res chain seq x y z
N MET A 1 1.82 -8.99 -17.74
CA MET A 1 1.60 -7.56 -17.43
C MET A 1 1.94 -7.28 -15.98
N GLU A 2 2.70 -6.24 -15.72
CA GLU A 2 2.98 -5.84 -14.37
C GLU A 2 1.81 -5.09 -13.76
N VAL A 3 1.67 -5.17 -12.45
CA VAL A 3 0.57 -4.51 -11.74
C VAL A 3 0.62 -3.00 -11.91
N LEU A 4 1.83 -2.42 -11.99
CA LEU A 4 1.99 -0.99 -12.22
C LEU A 4 1.40 -0.55 -13.54
N GLU A 5 1.59 -1.34 -14.60
CA GLU A 5 1.00 -1.05 -15.90
C GLU A 5 -0.53 -1.11 -15.84
N PHE A 6 -1.05 -2.05 -15.06
CA PHE A 6 -2.49 -2.14 -14.87
C PHE A 6 -3.06 -0.85 -14.29
N PHE A 7 -2.44 -0.32 -13.24
CA PHE A 7 -2.89 0.93 -12.62
C PHE A 7 -2.81 2.10 -13.59
N GLU A 8 -1.72 2.19 -14.34
CA GLU A 8 -1.55 3.27 -15.33
C GLU A 8 -2.60 3.19 -16.42
N ASN A 9 -2.84 1.99 -16.92
CA ASN A 9 -3.80 1.78 -18.01
C ASN A 9 -5.25 2.00 -17.60
N CYS A 10 -5.54 1.84 -16.32
CA CYS A 10 -6.87 2.10 -15.78
C CYS A 10 -7.15 3.59 -15.56
N GLY A 11 -6.14 4.44 -15.71
CA GLY A 11 -6.31 5.87 -15.53
C GLY A 11 -6.55 6.28 -14.09
N LEU A 12 -5.97 5.55 -13.15
CA LEU A 12 -6.14 5.85 -11.73
C LEU A 12 -5.52 7.18 -11.35
N THR A 13 -6.23 7.92 -10.51
CA THR A 13 -5.76 9.17 -9.92
C THR A 13 -5.44 8.93 -8.44
N ALA A 14 -4.90 9.96 -7.78
CA ALA A 14 -4.66 9.89 -6.34
C ALA A 14 -5.97 9.64 -5.58
N ASP A 15 -7.06 10.26 -6.02
CA ASP A 15 -8.37 10.04 -5.39
C ASP A 15 -8.83 8.60 -5.57
N ASP A 16 -8.62 8.04 -6.77
CA ASP A 16 -8.97 6.64 -7.03
C ASP A 16 -8.13 5.70 -6.17
N ALA A 17 -6.85 6.02 -5.99
CA ALA A 17 -5.97 5.20 -5.16
C ALA A 17 -6.42 5.18 -3.69
N ARG A 18 -7.06 6.27 -3.23
CA ARG A 18 -7.58 6.36 -1.86
C ARG A 18 -9.00 5.86 -1.70
N ASP A 19 -9.66 5.54 -2.81
CA ASP A 19 -11.04 5.07 -2.79
C ASP A 19 -11.17 3.79 -1.98
N ASN A 20 -12.33 3.59 -1.37
CA ASN A 20 -12.61 2.43 -0.52
C ASN A 20 -11.56 2.25 0.60
N TYR A 21 -11.22 3.36 1.26
CA TYR A 21 -10.26 3.35 2.37
C TYR A 21 -8.90 2.81 1.93
N ASN A 22 -8.43 3.30 0.78
CA ASN A 22 -7.12 2.91 0.24
C ASN A 22 -7.05 1.42 -0.10
N SER A 23 -8.08 0.92 -0.76
CA SER A 23 -8.17 -0.51 -1.08
C SER A 23 -6.98 -1.01 -1.91
N ALA A 24 -6.46 -0.17 -2.82
CA ALA A 24 -5.30 -0.56 -3.63
C ALA A 24 -4.08 -0.79 -2.75
N LEU A 25 -3.85 0.10 -1.79
CA LEU A 25 -2.75 -0.03 -0.85
C LEU A 25 -2.89 -1.27 0.01
N ARG A 26 -4.10 -1.49 0.54
CA ARG A 26 -4.38 -2.67 1.38
C ARG A 26 -4.21 -3.96 0.59
N TRP A 27 -4.69 -4.00 -0.64
CA TRP A 27 -4.55 -5.15 -1.51
C TRP A 27 -3.08 -5.46 -1.79
N ALA A 28 -2.31 -4.43 -2.13
CA ALA A 28 -0.89 -4.59 -2.44
C ALA A 28 -0.12 -5.11 -1.21
N ALA A 29 -0.42 -4.56 -0.04
CA ALA A 29 0.23 -5.00 1.20
C ALA A 29 -0.12 -6.44 1.55
N LYS A 30 -1.39 -6.79 1.44
CA LYS A 30 -1.88 -8.13 1.73
C LYS A 30 -1.21 -9.19 0.85
N ASN A 31 -0.94 -8.84 -0.40
CA ASN A 31 -0.38 -9.77 -1.38
C ASN A 31 1.12 -9.60 -1.59
N GLY A 32 1.77 -8.75 -0.84
CA GLY A 32 3.22 -8.58 -0.89
C GLY A 32 3.75 -7.87 -2.11
N HIS A 33 2.95 -7.00 -2.72
CA HIS A 33 3.37 -6.30 -3.93
C HIS A 33 4.11 -5.00 -3.59
N LEU A 34 5.36 -5.14 -3.24
CA LEU A 34 6.20 -4.00 -2.81
C LEU A 34 6.32 -2.92 -3.88
N LYS A 35 6.47 -3.32 -5.14
CA LYS A 35 6.58 -2.37 -6.24
C LYS A 35 5.33 -1.52 -6.39
N VAL A 36 4.16 -2.12 -6.18
CA VAL A 36 2.89 -1.38 -6.22
C VAL A 36 2.83 -0.38 -5.09
N LEU A 37 3.26 -0.77 -3.89
CA LEU A 37 3.28 0.12 -2.73
C LEU A 37 4.18 1.32 -2.99
N ARG A 38 5.35 1.10 -3.57
CA ARG A 38 6.27 2.19 -3.93
C ARG A 38 5.64 3.11 -4.98
N PHE A 39 4.99 2.54 -5.96
CA PHE A 39 4.31 3.31 -7.00
C PHE A 39 3.22 4.18 -6.38
N LEU A 40 2.38 3.60 -5.53
CA LEU A 40 1.30 4.33 -4.87
C LEU A 40 1.84 5.48 -4.02
N LYS A 41 2.91 5.21 -3.27
CA LYS A 41 3.53 6.24 -2.43
C LYS A 41 4.13 7.37 -3.28
N ASP A 42 4.90 7.01 -4.30
CA ASP A 42 5.66 8.00 -5.07
C ASP A 42 4.79 8.76 -6.06
N GLU A 43 3.89 8.07 -6.74
CA GLU A 43 3.09 8.69 -7.80
C GLU A 43 1.82 9.35 -7.28
N PHE A 44 1.20 8.78 -6.27
CA PHE A 44 -0.05 9.31 -5.71
C PHE A 44 0.16 9.98 -4.35
N GLU A 45 1.40 10.05 -3.90
CA GLU A 45 1.79 10.75 -2.68
C GLU A 45 0.99 10.28 -1.45
N LEU A 46 0.77 8.97 -1.34
CA LEU A 46 0.07 8.42 -0.18
C LEU A 46 0.89 8.63 1.07
N THR A 47 0.22 9.02 2.14
CA THR A 47 0.84 9.39 3.40
C THR A 47 0.77 8.25 4.43
N ALA A 48 1.40 8.46 5.58
CA ALA A 48 1.28 7.53 6.70
C ALA A 48 -0.17 7.36 7.14
N ASP A 49 -0.96 8.43 7.07
CA ASP A 49 -2.39 8.35 7.40
C ASP A 49 -3.13 7.43 6.43
N ASP A 50 -2.80 7.52 5.14
CA ASP A 50 -3.36 6.60 4.14
C ASP A 50 -2.98 5.16 4.45
N ALA A 51 -1.72 4.94 4.80
CA ALA A 51 -1.20 3.61 5.09
C ALA A 51 -1.81 3.01 6.37
N ARG A 52 -2.24 3.85 7.32
CA ARG A 52 -2.84 3.42 8.58
C ARG A 52 -4.35 3.18 8.50
N THR A 53 -4.95 3.40 7.37
CA THR A 53 -6.40 3.26 7.22
C THR A 53 -6.90 1.94 7.79
N ASN A 54 -8.04 1.98 8.47
CA ASN A 54 -8.67 0.82 9.10
C ASN A 54 -7.78 0.14 10.16
N ASN A 55 -7.20 0.94 11.05
CA ASN A 55 -6.39 0.41 12.16
C ASN A 55 -5.19 -0.39 11.66
N ASN A 56 -4.46 0.17 10.70
CA ASN A 56 -3.29 -0.50 10.14
C ASN A 56 -3.62 -1.85 9.48
N GLU A 57 -4.78 -1.96 8.88
CA GLU A 57 -5.19 -3.22 8.25
C GLU A 57 -4.15 -3.72 7.24
N ALA A 58 -3.61 -2.80 6.42
CA ALA A 58 -2.61 -3.17 5.42
C ALA A 58 -1.37 -3.79 6.06
N LEU A 59 -0.85 -3.13 7.10
CA LEU A 59 0.33 -3.60 7.81
C LEU A 59 0.07 -4.93 8.50
N ARG A 60 -1.09 -5.05 9.17
CA ARG A 60 -1.46 -6.29 9.86
C ARG A 60 -1.60 -7.46 8.88
N ASN A 61 -2.20 -7.21 7.72
CA ASN A 61 -2.36 -8.26 6.71
C ASN A 61 -1.02 -8.66 6.12
N ALA A 62 -0.13 -7.70 5.87
CA ALA A 62 1.21 -8.01 5.38
C ALA A 62 1.97 -8.88 6.36
N TYR A 63 1.91 -8.54 7.64
CA TYR A 63 2.56 -9.31 8.69
C TYR A 63 1.96 -10.71 8.79
N ARG A 64 0.63 -10.80 8.81
CA ARG A 64 -0.07 -12.08 8.92
C ARG A 64 0.25 -13.02 7.77
N ASN A 65 0.46 -12.47 6.58
CA ASN A 65 0.76 -13.26 5.38
C ASN A 65 2.26 -13.46 5.15
N GLY A 66 3.10 -13.03 6.09
CA GLY A 66 4.54 -13.24 6.02
C GLY A 66 5.30 -12.35 5.05
N HIS A 67 4.71 -11.24 4.65
CA HIS A 67 5.35 -10.31 3.72
C HIS A 67 6.27 -9.34 4.47
N ILE A 68 7.40 -9.85 4.93
CA ILE A 68 8.31 -9.12 5.81
C ILE A 68 8.85 -7.85 5.14
N LYS A 69 9.15 -7.91 3.85
CA LYS A 69 9.68 -6.74 3.13
C LYS A 69 8.65 -5.61 3.05
N VAL A 70 7.37 -5.95 2.98
CA VAL A 70 6.30 -4.97 3.02
C VAL A 70 6.20 -4.34 4.40
N VAL A 71 6.32 -5.16 5.45
CA VAL A 71 6.32 -4.66 6.83
C VAL A 71 7.48 -3.68 7.03
N GLU A 72 8.67 -4.04 6.55
CA GLU A 72 9.83 -3.17 6.63
C GLU A 72 9.63 -1.87 5.84
N PHE A 73 8.99 -1.95 4.68
CA PHE A 73 8.68 -0.78 3.87
C PHE A 73 7.78 0.19 4.64
N PHE A 74 6.72 -0.32 5.28
CA PHE A 74 5.82 0.51 6.07
C PHE A 74 6.56 1.20 7.21
N GLU A 75 7.45 0.49 7.87
CA GLU A 75 8.24 1.06 8.96
C GLU A 75 9.19 2.13 8.47
N LYS A 76 9.91 1.85 7.39
CA LYS A 76 10.94 2.72 6.86
C LYS A 76 10.37 3.98 6.21
N GLU A 77 9.33 3.82 5.41
CA GLU A 77 8.80 4.92 4.60
C GLU A 77 7.74 5.73 5.33
N TRP A 78 6.98 5.10 6.21
CA TRP A 78 5.89 5.77 6.91
C TRP A 78 6.01 5.75 8.42
N GLY A 79 7.03 5.11 8.95
CA GLY A 79 7.23 5.02 10.39
C GLY A 79 6.17 4.22 11.12
N LEU A 80 5.51 3.30 10.43
CA LEU A 80 4.43 2.50 11.02
C LEU A 80 4.96 1.16 11.52
N THR A 81 4.62 0.84 12.75
CA THR A 81 4.98 -0.45 13.35
C THR A 81 3.76 -1.08 13.98
N LEU A 82 3.82 -2.40 14.14
CA LEU A 82 2.77 -3.10 14.87
C LEU A 82 2.96 -2.91 16.37
N PRO A 83 1.85 -2.82 17.11
CA PRO A 83 1.93 -2.71 18.57
C PRO A 83 2.49 -3.98 19.23
#